data_1a8a1e34f4d52aa9e8c3ba8856027780
#
_entry.id   1a8a1e34f4d52aa9e8c3ba8856027780
#
_cell.length_a   1.000
_cell.length_b   1.000
_cell.length_c   1.000
_cell.angle_alpha   90.00
_cell.angle_beta   90.00
_cell.angle_gamma   90.00
#
_symmetry.space_group_name_H-M   'P 1'
#
loop_
_entity.id
_entity.type
_entity.pdbx_description
1 polymer ?
#
loop_
_entity_poly.entity_id
_entity_poly.type
_entity_poly.pdbx_seq_one_letter_code
_entity_poly.pdbx_strand_id
1 'polypeptide(L)'
;IMQPEADSRGYTLGGFVQDKINFDLDSHNFAVIPGVRVVHQSTKPENLSDLAANSSVLSESSVANLYGKNSDTQVLPSLTFQYDLTPRLMTYLQYQRGAQFPNASQLYGSWNLGSSYAGSQQYALIGNTDLKTETSDNLEWGLKGEVTEGITLRTALFYNSYKNFIAYTRYTRANNPGQFTNVPSNIYTIYQAENRDKAYIYGGEISTKFNFGTWFEQVDGLSATLALGYSEGKSKSSYSGDKYVDLDSVAPMKAIVGVAWD
;
A
#
# COMPACT_ATOMS: atom_id res chain seq x y z
N ILE A 1 18.36 13.08 23.43
CA ILE A 1 17.25 12.86 22.49
C ILE A 1 17.45 11.48 21.90
N MET A 2 16.50 10.57 22.07
CA MET A 2 16.56 9.26 21.42
C MET A 2 16.39 9.44 19.91
N GLN A 3 17.26 8.82 19.14
CA GLN A 3 17.15 8.79 17.69
C GLN A 3 16.42 7.50 17.27
N PRO A 4 15.21 7.59 16.71
CA PRO A 4 14.37 6.42 16.47
C PRO A 4 14.73 5.66 15.19
N GLU A 5 15.47 6.27 14.28
CA GLU A 5 15.95 5.69 13.03
C GLU A 5 17.27 6.31 12.62
N ALA A 6 18.03 5.62 11.78
CA ALA A 6 19.25 6.18 11.21
C ALA A 6 18.90 7.33 10.26
N ASP A 7 19.73 8.36 10.26
CA ASP A 7 19.74 9.31 9.17
C ASP A 7 19.96 8.54 7.87
N SER A 8 19.19 8.86 6.85
CA SER A 8 19.29 8.17 5.58
C SER A 8 19.29 9.14 4.43
N ARG A 9 20.01 8.78 3.38
CA ARG A 9 19.97 9.48 2.11
C ARG A 9 19.44 8.54 1.05
N GLY A 10 18.46 9.00 0.31
CA GLY A 10 17.88 8.25 -0.78
C GLY A 10 17.62 9.11 -2.01
N TYR A 11 17.50 8.45 -3.14
CA TYR A 11 17.00 9.04 -4.36
C TYR A 11 16.11 8.06 -5.10
N THR A 12 15.18 8.61 -5.85
CA THR A 12 14.29 7.86 -6.73
C THR A 12 14.39 8.45 -8.12
N LEU A 13 14.67 7.61 -9.11
CA LEU A 13 14.65 7.96 -10.52
C LEU A 13 13.56 7.17 -11.21
N GLY A 14 12.74 7.83 -12.01
CA GLY A 14 11.68 7.18 -12.74
C GLY A 14 11.41 7.81 -14.08
N GLY A 15 10.98 6.99 -15.02
CA GLY A 15 10.50 7.40 -16.32
C GLY A 15 9.33 6.53 -16.74
N PHE A 16 8.43 7.08 -17.55
CA PHE A 16 7.31 6.33 -18.07
C PHE A 16 6.98 6.74 -19.50
N VAL A 17 6.38 5.79 -20.21
CA VAL A 17 5.79 6.03 -21.53
C VAL A 17 4.39 5.40 -21.53
N GLN A 18 3.44 6.11 -22.14
CA GLN A 18 2.06 5.69 -22.27
C GLN A 18 1.52 6.20 -23.59
N ASP A 19 0.68 5.39 -24.24
CA ASP A 19 -0.04 5.79 -25.44
C ASP A 19 -1.53 5.48 -25.29
N LYS A 20 -2.36 6.22 -25.99
CA LYS A 20 -3.81 5.98 -26.07
C LYS A 20 -4.19 5.79 -27.54
N ILE A 21 -4.66 4.60 -27.86
CA ILE A 21 -5.04 4.20 -29.21
C ILE A 21 -6.56 4.07 -29.23
N ASN A 22 -7.22 4.87 -30.07
CA ASN A 22 -8.66 4.87 -30.19
C ASN A 22 -9.09 4.11 -31.43
N PHE A 23 -10.18 3.36 -31.31
CA PHE A 23 -10.83 2.63 -32.39
C PHE A 23 -12.34 2.88 -32.35
N ASP A 24 -12.97 2.79 -33.49
CA ASP A 24 -14.44 2.68 -33.57
C ASP A 24 -14.83 1.20 -33.60
N LEU A 25 -15.66 0.79 -32.65
CA LEU A 25 -16.19 -0.54 -32.54
C LEU A 25 -17.73 -0.43 -32.42
N ASP A 26 -18.47 -0.88 -33.42
CA ASP A 26 -19.92 -0.78 -33.49
C ASP A 26 -20.46 0.65 -33.25
N SER A 27 -19.82 1.65 -33.86
CA SER A 27 -20.09 3.08 -33.65
C SER A 27 -19.84 3.63 -32.26
N HIS A 28 -19.19 2.86 -31.40
CA HIS A 28 -18.72 3.27 -30.07
C HIS A 28 -17.21 3.42 -30.06
N ASN A 29 -16.71 4.37 -29.27
CA ASN A 29 -15.28 4.51 -29.09
C ASN A 29 -14.75 3.38 -28.18
N PHE A 30 -13.72 2.71 -28.66
CA PHE A 30 -12.92 1.74 -27.92
C PHE A 30 -11.48 2.25 -27.84
N ALA A 31 -10.91 2.31 -26.65
CA ALA A 31 -9.53 2.76 -26.45
C ALA A 31 -8.70 1.68 -25.78
N VAL A 32 -7.45 1.55 -26.24
CA VAL A 32 -6.42 0.72 -25.63
C VAL A 32 -5.30 1.63 -25.14
N ILE A 33 -4.94 1.54 -23.88
CA ILE A 33 -3.95 2.41 -23.24
C ILE A 33 -2.84 1.54 -22.64
N PRO A 34 -1.80 1.17 -23.42
CA PRO A 34 -0.62 0.52 -22.90
C PRO A 34 0.30 1.54 -22.24
N GLY A 35 1.01 1.12 -21.21
CA GLY A 35 2.00 1.94 -20.53
C GLY A 35 3.08 1.11 -19.86
N VAL A 36 4.23 1.70 -19.64
CA VAL A 36 5.29 1.14 -18.84
C VAL A 36 6.01 2.23 -18.06
N ARG A 37 6.29 1.95 -16.80
CA ARG A 37 7.11 2.80 -15.93
C ARG A 37 8.32 2.00 -15.48
N VAL A 38 9.47 2.65 -15.44
CA VAL A 38 10.69 2.11 -14.82
C VAL A 38 11.06 3.02 -13.66
N VAL A 39 11.25 2.46 -12.49
CA VAL A 39 11.59 3.20 -11.27
C VAL A 39 12.79 2.53 -10.61
N HIS A 40 13.80 3.33 -10.28
CA HIS A 40 14.93 2.93 -9.47
C HIS A 40 14.94 3.73 -8.17
N GLN A 41 15.04 3.05 -7.04
CA GLN A 41 15.22 3.67 -5.73
C GLN A 41 16.47 3.13 -5.06
N SER A 42 17.23 4.03 -4.43
CA SER A 42 18.39 3.69 -3.61
C SER A 42 18.32 4.46 -2.31
N THR A 43 18.48 3.77 -1.20
CA THR A 43 18.51 4.34 0.15
C THR A 43 19.72 3.79 0.89
N LYS A 44 20.50 4.64 1.53
CA LYS A 44 21.63 4.26 2.37
C LYS A 44 21.54 4.94 3.71
N PRO A 45 21.96 4.27 4.80
CA PRO A 45 22.03 4.89 6.10
C PRO A 45 23.25 5.83 6.15
N GLU A 46 23.12 6.89 6.93
CA GLU A 46 24.18 7.82 7.27
C GLU A 46 24.26 7.93 8.81
N ASN A 47 25.39 8.39 9.34
CA ASN A 47 25.58 8.63 10.77
C ASN A 47 25.23 7.45 11.67
N LEU A 48 25.60 6.23 11.27
CA LEU A 48 25.32 5.02 12.06
C LEU A 48 25.99 5.04 13.46
N SER A 49 27.11 5.74 13.60
CA SER A 49 27.76 5.97 14.89
C SER A 49 26.88 6.79 15.84
N ASP A 50 26.22 7.81 15.33
CA ASP A 50 25.32 8.65 16.11
C ASP A 50 24.06 7.88 16.51
N LEU A 51 23.52 7.08 15.60
CA LEU A 51 22.42 6.18 15.92
C LEU A 51 22.81 5.21 17.05
N ALA A 52 23.96 4.57 16.95
CA ALA A 52 24.46 3.64 17.96
C ALA A 52 24.66 4.30 19.32
N ALA A 53 25.24 5.50 19.35
CA ALA A 53 25.46 6.26 20.56
C ALA A 53 24.15 6.71 21.25
N ASN A 54 23.10 6.93 20.48
CA ASN A 54 21.81 7.43 20.97
C ASN A 54 20.73 6.33 21.04
N SER A 55 21.03 5.11 20.60
CA SER A 55 20.08 4.00 20.63
C SER A 55 20.02 3.38 22.03
N SER A 56 18.82 3.19 22.54
CA SER A 56 18.58 2.40 23.75
C SER A 56 18.35 0.90 23.45
N VAL A 57 18.40 0.51 22.20
CA VAL A 57 18.01 -0.82 21.70
C VAL A 57 19.19 -1.58 21.11
N LEU A 58 20.11 -0.91 20.43
CA LEU A 58 21.18 -1.52 19.67
C LEU A 58 22.56 -1.01 20.10
N SER A 59 23.53 -1.90 20.15
CA SER A 59 24.94 -1.55 20.33
C SER A 59 25.56 -1.10 19.01
N GLU A 60 26.71 -0.45 19.06
CA GLU A 60 27.45 0.01 17.87
C GLU A 60 27.75 -1.13 16.90
N SER A 61 28.20 -2.26 17.39
CA SER A 61 28.46 -3.45 16.58
C SER A 61 27.19 -4.01 15.93
N SER A 62 26.06 -3.95 16.63
CA SER A 62 24.77 -4.40 16.11
C SER A 62 24.28 -3.50 14.98
N VAL A 63 24.40 -2.18 15.14
CA VAL A 63 24.01 -1.20 14.11
C VAL A 63 24.84 -1.41 12.83
N ALA A 64 26.15 -1.56 12.94
CA ALA A 64 27.04 -1.76 11.81
C ALA A 64 26.73 -3.05 11.02
N ASN A 65 26.28 -4.09 11.71
CA ASN A 65 25.95 -5.38 11.10
C ASN A 65 24.53 -5.44 10.51
N LEU A 66 23.60 -4.67 11.06
CA LEU A 66 22.19 -4.73 10.64
C LEU A 66 21.84 -3.76 9.52
N TYR A 67 22.50 -2.61 9.44
CA TYR A 67 22.07 -1.51 8.58
C TYR A 67 23.03 -1.30 7.42
N GLY A 68 22.50 -1.40 6.21
CA GLY A 68 23.23 -1.22 4.97
C GLY A 68 22.38 -0.56 3.87
N LYS A 69 22.94 -0.43 2.70
CA LYS A 69 22.27 0.14 1.53
C LYS A 69 21.15 -0.80 1.06
N ASN A 70 20.01 -0.21 0.71
CA ASN A 70 18.91 -0.89 0.03
C ASN A 70 18.64 -0.20 -1.30
N SER A 71 18.68 -0.91 -2.40
CA SER A 71 18.37 -0.37 -3.73
C SER A 71 17.74 -1.42 -4.62
N ASP A 72 16.82 -0.99 -5.49
CA ASP A 72 16.11 -1.85 -6.41
C ASP A 72 15.60 -1.09 -7.62
N THR A 73 15.39 -1.80 -8.73
CA THR A 73 14.78 -1.28 -9.96
C THR A 73 13.56 -2.12 -10.30
N GLN A 74 12.43 -1.47 -10.54
CA GLN A 74 11.18 -2.11 -10.92
C GLN A 74 10.70 -1.64 -12.29
N VAL A 75 10.21 -2.59 -13.09
CA VAL A 75 9.52 -2.33 -14.35
C VAL A 75 8.03 -2.59 -14.15
N LEU A 76 7.21 -1.57 -14.37
CA LEU A 76 5.80 -1.54 -14.00
C LEU A 76 4.92 -1.34 -15.24
N PRO A 77 4.51 -2.42 -15.93
CA PRO A 77 3.60 -2.34 -17.06
C PRO A 77 2.17 -2.00 -16.62
N SER A 78 1.42 -1.38 -17.52
CA SER A 78 -0.01 -1.14 -17.39
C SER A 78 -0.74 -1.33 -18.71
N LEU A 79 -1.98 -1.74 -18.65
CA LEU A 79 -2.84 -1.89 -19.81
C LEU A 79 -4.28 -1.58 -19.41
N THR A 80 -4.90 -0.65 -20.13
CA THR A 80 -6.30 -0.27 -19.91
C THR A 80 -7.08 -0.42 -21.20
N PHE A 81 -8.25 -1.04 -21.10
CA PHE A 81 -9.26 -1.08 -22.14
C PHE A 81 -10.44 -0.20 -21.70
N GLN A 82 -10.88 0.69 -22.56
CA GLN A 82 -12.05 1.55 -22.33
C GLN A 82 -13.05 1.34 -23.47
N TYR A 83 -14.32 1.27 -23.13
CA TYR A 83 -15.41 1.18 -24.09
C TYR A 83 -16.54 2.12 -23.69
N ASP A 84 -16.96 2.97 -24.61
CA ASP A 84 -18.08 3.88 -24.41
C ASP A 84 -19.40 3.13 -24.66
N LEU A 85 -20.13 2.82 -23.60
CA LEU A 85 -21.45 2.20 -23.67
C LEU A 85 -22.48 3.20 -24.24
N THR A 86 -22.35 4.45 -23.83
CA THR A 86 -23.07 5.61 -24.36
C THR A 86 -22.08 6.78 -24.47
N PRO A 87 -22.42 7.91 -25.09
CA PRO A 87 -21.57 9.08 -25.13
C PRO A 87 -21.19 9.64 -23.75
N ARG A 88 -21.93 9.26 -22.70
CA ARG A 88 -21.75 9.76 -21.34
C ARG A 88 -21.37 8.69 -20.29
N LEU A 89 -21.40 7.41 -20.66
CA LEU A 89 -21.12 6.28 -19.79
C LEU A 89 -20.10 5.35 -20.44
N MET A 90 -18.99 5.11 -19.74
CA MET A 90 -17.97 4.16 -20.19
C MET A 90 -17.77 3.03 -19.19
N THR A 91 -17.33 1.88 -19.70
CA THR A 91 -16.75 0.79 -18.93
C THR A 91 -15.26 0.69 -19.22
N TYR A 92 -14.49 0.21 -18.25
CA TYR A 92 -13.06 -0.02 -18.41
C TYR A 92 -12.60 -1.28 -17.69
N LEU A 93 -11.56 -1.89 -18.21
CA LEU A 93 -10.80 -2.96 -17.58
C LEU A 93 -9.34 -2.51 -17.54
N GLN A 94 -8.75 -2.46 -16.35
CA GLN A 94 -7.40 -1.98 -16.14
C GLN A 94 -6.55 -3.03 -15.42
N TYR A 95 -5.39 -3.30 -15.97
CA TYR A 95 -4.29 -3.98 -15.31
C TYR A 95 -3.15 -2.99 -15.04
N GLN A 96 -2.58 -3.03 -13.84
CA GLN A 96 -1.42 -2.22 -13.50
C GLN A 96 -0.53 -2.96 -12.51
N ARG A 97 0.76 -3.06 -12.81
CA ARG A 97 1.75 -3.48 -11.85
C ARG A 97 2.19 -2.30 -11.00
N GLY A 98 2.17 -2.47 -9.68
CA GLY A 98 2.64 -1.49 -8.71
C GLY A 98 3.88 -1.97 -7.98
N ALA A 99 4.60 -1.03 -7.38
CA ALA A 99 5.72 -1.31 -6.49
C ALA A 99 5.72 -0.35 -5.31
N GLN A 100 6.07 -0.88 -4.14
CA GLN A 100 6.30 -0.08 -2.94
C GLN A 100 7.67 -0.43 -2.38
N PHE A 101 8.58 0.54 -2.46
CA PHE A 101 9.90 0.40 -1.88
C PHE A 101 9.84 0.53 -0.35
N PRO A 102 10.71 -0.19 0.39
CA PRO A 102 10.79 -0.02 1.83
C PRO A 102 11.14 1.43 2.19
N ASN A 103 10.50 1.94 3.23
CA ASN A 103 10.80 3.27 3.76
C ASN A 103 11.93 3.22 4.80
N ALA A 104 12.45 4.40 5.18
CA ALA A 104 13.58 4.52 6.11
C ALA A 104 13.29 3.89 7.49
N SER A 105 12.08 4.02 7.99
CA SER A 105 11.67 3.44 9.28
C SER A 105 11.66 1.91 9.24
N GLN A 106 11.18 1.33 8.13
CA GLN A 106 11.19 -0.12 7.92
C GLN A 106 12.60 -0.68 7.78
N LEU A 107 13.51 0.07 7.14
CA LEU A 107 14.89 -0.33 6.90
C LEU A 107 15.79 -0.11 8.12
N TYR A 108 15.65 1.04 8.81
CA TYR A 108 16.63 1.54 9.78
C TYR A 108 16.02 1.93 11.13
N GLY A 109 14.79 1.54 11.40
CA GLY A 109 14.14 1.84 12.68
C GLY A 109 14.89 1.25 13.88
N SER A 110 14.91 1.97 15.00
CA SER A 110 15.56 1.56 16.25
C SER A 110 14.84 2.18 17.44
N TRP A 111 13.62 1.74 17.69
CA TRP A 111 12.78 2.30 18.75
C TRP A 111 12.67 1.38 19.94
N ASN A 112 12.91 1.92 21.11
CA ASN A 112 12.44 1.30 22.35
C ASN A 112 10.99 1.76 22.58
N LEU A 113 10.05 0.81 22.47
CA LEU A 113 8.62 1.05 22.62
C LEU A 113 8.15 1.15 24.08
N GLY A 114 9.09 1.08 25.02
CA GLY A 114 8.84 1.32 26.44
C GLY A 114 8.97 0.12 27.35
N SER A 115 9.22 0.43 28.61
CA SER A 115 9.42 -0.51 29.71
C SER A 115 8.17 -0.66 30.60
N SER A 116 7.03 -0.14 30.19
CA SER A 116 5.90 0.16 31.09
C SER A 116 5.09 -1.05 31.53
N TYR A 117 5.34 -2.24 30.96
CA TYR A 117 4.51 -3.40 31.18
C TYR A 117 5.22 -4.49 31.88
N ALA A 118 5.52 -4.74 32.92
CA ALA A 118 6.12 -5.89 33.62
C ALA A 118 7.64 -5.79 33.83
N GLY A 119 8.08 -4.87 34.60
CA GLY A 119 9.43 -4.91 35.21
C GLY A 119 10.53 -4.68 34.18
N SER A 120 11.42 -5.64 34.00
CA SER A 120 12.61 -5.53 33.17
C SER A 120 12.40 -5.88 31.68
N GLN A 121 11.21 -6.32 31.28
CA GLN A 121 10.94 -6.74 29.90
C GLN A 121 10.60 -5.54 29.01
N GLN A 122 11.40 -5.35 27.97
CA GLN A 122 11.21 -4.24 27.03
C GLN A 122 10.84 -4.73 25.65
N TYR A 123 10.12 -3.88 24.94
CA TYR A 123 9.76 -4.05 23.52
C TYR A 123 10.60 -3.12 22.67
N ALA A 124 10.96 -3.56 21.47
CA ALA A 124 11.67 -2.72 20.50
C ALA A 124 11.13 -2.89 19.11
N LEU A 125 11.24 -1.84 18.31
CA LEU A 125 11.10 -1.89 16.86
C LEU A 125 12.50 -1.83 16.26
N ILE A 126 12.83 -2.76 15.39
CA ILE A 126 14.14 -2.87 14.74
C ILE A 126 13.93 -2.92 13.23
N GLY A 127 14.73 -2.14 12.49
CA GLY A 127 14.69 -2.11 11.04
C GLY A 127 15.22 -3.39 10.39
N ASN A 128 14.92 -3.56 9.13
CA ASN A 128 15.37 -4.67 8.31
C ASN A 128 15.87 -4.15 6.95
N THR A 129 17.18 -4.12 6.78
CA THR A 129 17.81 -3.63 5.54
C THR A 129 17.66 -4.60 4.37
N ASP A 130 17.38 -5.87 4.63
CA ASP A 130 17.23 -6.92 3.61
C ASP A 130 15.83 -6.96 3.01
N LEU A 131 14.97 -6.00 3.32
CA LEU A 131 13.62 -5.91 2.75
C LEU A 131 13.69 -5.80 1.23
N LYS A 132 12.89 -6.64 0.59
CA LYS A 132 12.62 -6.59 -0.85
C LYS A 132 11.50 -5.61 -1.14
N THR A 133 11.53 -5.02 -2.32
CA THR A 133 10.42 -4.20 -2.83
C THR A 133 9.15 -5.02 -2.91
N GLU A 134 8.08 -4.51 -2.33
CA GLU A 134 6.73 -5.04 -2.49
C GLU A 134 6.26 -4.75 -3.90
N THR A 135 5.74 -5.77 -4.59
CA THR A 135 5.13 -5.62 -5.91
C THR A 135 3.69 -6.09 -5.89
N SER A 136 2.86 -5.51 -6.73
CA SER A 136 1.46 -5.87 -6.86
C SER A 136 1.02 -5.96 -8.31
N ASP A 137 0.12 -6.90 -8.58
CA ASP A 137 -0.63 -6.98 -9.81
C ASP A 137 -2.08 -6.59 -9.49
N ASN A 138 -2.53 -5.48 -10.08
CA ASN A 138 -3.81 -4.84 -9.77
C ASN A 138 -4.73 -4.95 -10.96
N LEU A 139 -5.90 -5.54 -10.76
CA LEU A 139 -6.95 -5.67 -11.77
C LEU A 139 -8.18 -4.92 -11.29
N GLU A 140 -8.72 -4.08 -12.15
CA GLU A 140 -9.92 -3.31 -11.86
C GLU A 140 -10.85 -3.31 -13.07
N TRP A 141 -12.14 -3.52 -12.82
CA TRP A 141 -13.20 -3.33 -13.79
C TRP A 141 -14.23 -2.37 -13.25
N GLY A 142 -14.63 -1.38 -14.05
CA GLY A 142 -15.54 -0.34 -13.59
C GLY A 142 -16.45 0.23 -14.66
N LEU A 143 -17.40 1.00 -14.14
CA LEU A 143 -18.31 1.86 -14.89
C LEU A 143 -18.15 3.28 -14.38
N LYS A 144 -18.14 4.25 -15.29
CA LYS A 144 -17.99 5.66 -14.93
C LYS A 144 -18.74 6.54 -15.92
N GLY A 145 -19.57 7.41 -15.39
CA GLY A 145 -20.26 8.43 -16.16
C GLY A 145 -21.72 8.62 -15.77
N GLU A 146 -22.49 9.17 -16.68
CA GLU A 146 -23.89 9.48 -16.48
C GLU A 146 -24.75 8.32 -17.03
N VAL A 147 -25.49 7.67 -16.13
CA VAL A 147 -26.38 6.55 -16.49
C VAL A 147 -27.65 7.06 -17.20
N THR A 148 -28.18 8.13 -16.68
CA THR A 148 -29.28 8.90 -17.26
C THR A 148 -29.13 10.34 -16.79
N GLU A 149 -29.86 11.26 -17.40
CA GLU A 149 -29.79 12.67 -17.04
C GLU A 149 -30.05 12.86 -15.54
N GLY A 150 -29.13 13.51 -14.85
CA GLY A 150 -29.19 13.77 -13.40
C GLY A 150 -28.66 12.65 -12.50
N ILE A 151 -28.26 11.49 -13.04
CA ILE A 151 -27.67 10.39 -12.25
C ILE A 151 -26.28 10.05 -12.77
N THR A 152 -25.27 10.38 -11.98
CA THR A 152 -23.88 10.03 -12.24
C THR A 152 -23.48 8.82 -11.41
N LEU A 153 -22.85 7.83 -12.05
CA LEU A 153 -22.40 6.59 -11.42
C LEU A 153 -20.90 6.44 -11.56
N ARG A 154 -20.27 5.99 -10.48
CA ARG A 154 -18.90 5.46 -10.49
C ARG A 154 -18.92 4.18 -9.67
N THR A 155 -18.58 3.06 -10.31
CA THR A 155 -18.46 1.77 -9.63
C THR A 155 -17.23 1.05 -10.13
N ALA A 156 -16.59 0.30 -9.23
CA ALA A 156 -15.43 -0.52 -9.56
C ALA A 156 -15.43 -1.80 -8.74
N LEU A 157 -14.97 -2.88 -9.36
CA LEU A 157 -14.57 -4.13 -8.71
C LEU A 157 -13.07 -4.27 -8.89
N PHE A 158 -12.36 -4.63 -7.84
CA PHE A 158 -10.91 -4.74 -7.88
C PHE A 158 -10.40 -6.01 -7.21
N TYR A 159 -9.28 -6.50 -7.72
CA TYR A 159 -8.50 -7.58 -7.15
C TYR A 159 -7.01 -7.22 -7.24
N ASN A 160 -6.34 -7.11 -6.09
CA ASN A 160 -4.93 -6.77 -5.99
C ASN A 160 -4.18 -7.93 -5.35
N SER A 161 -3.18 -8.46 -6.04
CA SER A 161 -2.32 -9.53 -5.57
C SER A 161 -0.92 -8.98 -5.30
N TYR A 162 -0.38 -9.24 -4.11
CA TYR A 162 0.90 -8.71 -3.66
C TYR A 162 1.92 -9.84 -3.52
N LYS A 163 3.16 -9.55 -3.91
CA LYS A 163 4.36 -10.34 -3.62
C LYS A 163 5.29 -9.54 -2.74
N ASN A 164 5.99 -10.23 -1.85
CA ASN A 164 6.89 -9.59 -0.89
C ASN A 164 6.18 -8.52 -0.06
N PHE A 165 4.94 -8.75 0.31
CA PHE A 165 4.14 -7.82 1.09
C PHE A 165 4.86 -7.44 2.38
N ILE A 166 5.08 -6.15 2.62
CA ILE A 166 5.80 -5.67 3.79
C ILE A 166 4.82 -5.51 4.95
N ALA A 167 5.03 -6.30 6.01
CA ALA A 167 4.25 -6.22 7.23
C ALA A 167 5.16 -6.39 8.45
N TYR A 168 4.76 -5.82 9.59
CA TYR A 168 5.50 -6.02 10.84
C TYR A 168 5.16 -7.37 11.45
N THR A 169 6.21 -8.09 11.84
CA THR A 169 6.11 -9.35 12.56
C THR A 169 6.60 -9.17 13.99
N ARG A 170 5.86 -9.74 14.92
CA ARG A 170 6.23 -9.79 16.33
C ARG A 170 7.04 -11.04 16.61
N TYR A 171 8.27 -10.85 17.11
CA TYR A 171 9.13 -11.91 17.58
C TYR A 171 9.28 -11.84 19.09
N THR A 172 9.35 -13.00 19.74
CA THR A 172 9.64 -13.10 21.17
C THR A 172 10.93 -13.87 21.38
N ARG A 173 11.71 -13.49 22.39
CA ARG A 173 12.97 -14.17 22.70
C ARG A 173 12.79 -15.65 23.02
N ALA A 174 11.68 -16.00 23.66
CA ALA A 174 11.34 -17.40 23.98
C ALA A 174 11.11 -18.27 22.75
N ASN A 175 10.42 -17.74 21.73
CA ASN A 175 10.00 -18.51 20.56
C ASN A 175 10.95 -18.35 19.37
N ASN A 176 11.67 -17.23 19.31
CA ASN A 176 12.49 -16.84 18.17
C ASN A 176 13.88 -16.34 18.62
N PRO A 177 14.65 -17.15 19.37
CA PRO A 177 15.91 -16.68 19.97
C PRO A 177 16.93 -16.18 18.94
N GLY A 178 16.93 -16.74 17.73
CA GLY A 178 17.83 -16.34 16.65
C GLY A 178 17.65 -14.88 16.18
N GLN A 179 16.46 -14.32 16.34
CA GLN A 179 16.18 -12.91 16.00
C GLN A 179 16.76 -11.92 17.01
N PHE A 180 17.25 -12.41 18.15
CA PHE A 180 17.75 -11.60 19.25
C PHE A 180 19.27 -11.65 19.42
N THR A 181 20.01 -12.19 18.46
CA THR A 181 21.46 -12.38 18.52
C THR A 181 22.22 -11.05 18.74
N ASN A 182 21.74 -9.98 18.11
CA ASN A 182 22.34 -8.64 18.20
C ASN A 182 21.50 -7.67 19.07
N VAL A 183 20.62 -8.20 19.91
CA VAL A 183 19.67 -7.42 20.69
C VAL A 183 19.99 -7.57 22.18
N PRO A 184 20.04 -6.47 22.97
CA PRO A 184 20.32 -6.52 24.41
C PRO A 184 19.38 -7.48 25.14
N SER A 185 19.89 -8.09 26.22
CA SER A 185 19.19 -9.14 26.96
C SER A 185 17.88 -8.70 27.62
N ASN A 186 17.72 -7.40 27.88
CA ASN A 186 16.51 -6.82 28.45
C ASN A 186 15.38 -6.64 27.43
N ILE A 187 15.62 -6.83 26.13
CA ILE A 187 14.61 -6.79 25.07
C ILE A 187 14.07 -8.20 24.86
N TYR A 188 12.81 -8.40 25.17
CA TYR A 188 12.11 -9.70 25.07
C TYR A 188 11.21 -9.83 23.86
N THR A 189 10.78 -8.72 23.31
CA THR A 189 9.91 -8.68 22.13
C THR A 189 10.44 -7.65 21.14
N ILE A 190 10.53 -8.02 19.87
CA ILE A 190 10.84 -7.10 18.79
C ILE A 190 9.72 -7.13 17.73
N TYR A 191 9.46 -5.96 17.18
CA TYR A 191 8.68 -5.79 15.98
C TYR A 191 9.62 -5.43 14.84
N GLN A 192 9.56 -6.18 13.77
CA GLN A 192 10.42 -5.99 12.62
C GLN A 192 9.61 -6.12 11.34
N ALA A 193 9.82 -5.20 10.40
CA ALA A 193 9.23 -5.32 9.08
C ALA A 193 9.86 -6.50 8.33
N GLU A 194 9.04 -7.31 7.71
CA GLU A 194 9.47 -8.42 6.87
C GLU A 194 8.59 -8.55 5.62
N ASN A 195 9.12 -9.20 4.60
CA ASN A 195 8.34 -9.53 3.42
C ASN A 195 7.54 -10.80 3.67
N ARG A 196 6.22 -10.70 3.60
CA ARG A 196 5.34 -11.85 3.55
C ARG A 196 5.26 -12.39 2.13
N ASP A 197 5.10 -13.71 2.00
CA ASP A 197 5.15 -14.37 0.70
C ASP A 197 4.06 -13.83 -0.23
N LYS A 198 2.81 -13.84 0.23
CA LYS A 198 1.64 -13.43 -0.56
C LYS A 198 0.64 -12.67 0.28
N ALA A 199 0.00 -11.70 -0.35
CA ALA A 199 -1.20 -11.07 0.16
C ALA A 199 -2.14 -10.76 -1.00
N TYR A 200 -3.42 -10.65 -0.73
CA TYR A 200 -4.39 -10.16 -1.70
C TYR A 200 -5.45 -9.31 -1.02
N ILE A 201 -5.93 -8.32 -1.76
CA ILE A 201 -7.02 -7.46 -1.35
C ILE A 201 -7.99 -7.40 -2.52
N TYR A 202 -9.26 -7.67 -2.26
CA TYR A 202 -10.31 -7.54 -3.27
C TYR A 202 -11.50 -6.82 -2.70
N GLY A 203 -12.32 -6.28 -3.55
CA GLY A 203 -13.51 -5.58 -3.13
C GLY A 203 -14.21 -4.88 -4.27
N GLY A 204 -15.16 -4.05 -3.88
CA GLY A 204 -15.91 -3.23 -4.79
C GLY A 204 -16.33 -1.93 -4.12
N GLU A 205 -16.53 -0.94 -4.95
CA GLU A 205 -17.04 0.36 -4.54
C GLU A 205 -18.08 0.86 -5.52
N ILE A 206 -19.06 1.57 -5.02
CA ILE A 206 -20.08 2.27 -5.81
C ILE A 206 -20.29 3.66 -5.23
N SER A 207 -20.30 4.66 -6.09
CA SER A 207 -20.65 6.03 -5.76
C SER A 207 -21.64 6.55 -6.78
N THR A 208 -22.75 7.10 -6.31
CA THR A 208 -23.75 7.68 -7.18
C THR A 208 -24.12 9.07 -6.69
N LYS A 209 -24.31 9.99 -7.64
CA LYS A 209 -24.77 11.34 -7.40
C LYS A 209 -26.09 11.57 -8.13
N PHE A 210 -27.06 12.07 -7.39
CA PHE A 210 -28.37 12.47 -7.90
C PHE A 210 -28.44 14.00 -7.92
N ASN A 211 -28.74 14.56 -9.07
CA ASN A 211 -29.00 15.98 -9.24
C ASN A 211 -30.51 16.19 -9.37
N PHE A 212 -31.16 16.60 -8.28
CA PHE A 212 -32.61 16.70 -8.21
C PHE A 212 -33.18 17.84 -9.05
N GLY A 213 -32.39 18.90 -9.28
CA GLY A 213 -32.78 20.00 -10.17
C GLY A 213 -33.04 19.56 -11.61
N THR A 214 -32.46 18.46 -12.04
CA THR A 214 -32.72 17.88 -13.35
C THR A 214 -34.19 17.46 -13.53
N TRP A 215 -34.84 17.05 -12.45
CA TRP A 215 -36.23 16.55 -12.50
C TRP A 215 -37.25 17.51 -11.88
N PHE A 216 -36.79 18.39 -10.99
CA PHE A 216 -37.64 19.29 -10.23
C PHE A 216 -37.00 20.68 -10.15
N GLU A 217 -37.50 21.63 -10.93
CA GLU A 217 -36.99 23.02 -10.95
C GLU A 217 -37.02 23.69 -9.57
N GLN A 218 -37.96 23.30 -8.69
CA GLN A 218 -38.10 23.86 -7.34
C GLN A 218 -36.93 23.57 -6.43
N VAL A 219 -36.14 22.57 -6.74
CA VAL A 219 -34.97 22.13 -5.97
C VAL A 219 -33.71 22.16 -6.82
N ASP A 220 -33.64 23.10 -7.75
CA ASP A 220 -32.43 23.33 -8.52
C ASP A 220 -31.26 23.64 -7.57
N GLY A 221 -30.11 23.06 -7.86
CA GLY A 221 -28.94 23.07 -6.96
C GLY A 221 -28.92 21.99 -5.88
N LEU A 222 -30.03 21.30 -5.60
CA LEU A 222 -30.03 20.21 -4.63
C LEU A 222 -29.44 18.92 -5.24
N SER A 223 -28.47 18.35 -4.55
CA SER A 223 -27.85 17.07 -4.91
C SER A 223 -27.70 16.16 -3.72
N ALA A 224 -27.72 14.85 -3.97
CA ALA A 224 -27.39 13.83 -2.97
C ALA A 224 -26.30 12.89 -3.52
N THR A 225 -25.39 12.47 -2.64
CA THR A 225 -24.36 11.51 -2.96
C THR A 225 -24.44 10.33 -2.00
N LEU A 226 -24.37 9.12 -2.55
CA LEU A 226 -24.27 7.88 -1.82
C LEU A 226 -23.01 7.16 -2.28
N ALA A 227 -22.14 6.77 -1.33
CA ALA A 227 -20.98 5.97 -1.61
C ALA A 227 -20.93 4.78 -0.64
N LEU A 228 -20.68 3.61 -1.20
CA LEU A 228 -20.50 2.36 -0.47
C LEU A 228 -19.23 1.69 -0.96
N GLY A 229 -18.45 1.12 -0.04
CA GLY A 229 -17.27 0.34 -0.34
C GLY A 229 -17.18 -0.89 0.54
N TYR A 230 -16.72 -1.98 -0.04
CA TYR A 230 -16.40 -3.22 0.65
C TYR A 230 -15.04 -3.70 0.19
N SER A 231 -14.20 -4.11 1.14
CA SER A 231 -12.93 -4.74 0.84
C SER A 231 -12.59 -5.82 1.86
N GLU A 232 -11.87 -6.82 1.41
CA GLU A 232 -11.35 -7.91 2.22
C GLU A 232 -9.89 -8.17 1.80
N GLY A 233 -9.04 -8.43 2.78
CA GLY A 233 -7.62 -8.69 2.53
C GLY A 233 -7.10 -9.81 3.38
N LYS A 234 -6.18 -10.61 2.81
CA LYS A 234 -5.53 -11.72 3.50
C LYS A 234 -4.06 -11.78 3.13
N SER A 235 -3.24 -12.22 4.07
CA SER A 235 -1.81 -12.45 3.86
C SER A 235 -1.35 -13.76 4.48
N LYS A 236 -0.25 -14.30 3.96
CA LYS A 236 0.46 -15.41 4.58
C LYS A 236 1.96 -15.16 4.54
N SER A 237 2.69 -15.74 5.51
CA SER A 237 4.15 -15.69 5.54
C SER A 237 4.76 -16.66 4.53
N SER A 238 6.09 -16.57 4.34
CA SER A 238 6.87 -17.48 3.51
C SER A 238 7.14 -18.85 4.15
N TYR A 239 6.75 -19.04 5.41
CA TYR A 239 6.95 -20.32 6.09
C TYR A 239 6.02 -21.41 5.53
N SER A 240 6.59 -22.57 5.27
CA SER A 240 5.83 -23.72 4.80
C SER A 240 4.79 -24.15 5.85
N GLY A 241 3.54 -24.25 5.43
CA GLY A 241 2.43 -24.64 6.30
C GLY A 241 1.64 -23.47 6.89
N ASP A 242 2.10 -22.23 6.73
CA ASP A 242 1.34 -21.06 7.15
C ASP A 242 0.05 -20.93 6.33
N LYS A 243 -1.01 -20.51 7.01
CA LYS A 243 -2.30 -20.21 6.41
C LYS A 243 -2.46 -18.72 6.15
N TYR A 244 -3.36 -18.38 5.25
CA TYR A 244 -3.80 -16.99 5.10
C TYR A 244 -4.50 -16.51 6.38
N VAL A 245 -4.13 -15.30 6.80
CA VAL A 245 -4.73 -14.56 7.91
C VAL A 245 -5.29 -13.24 7.41
N ASP A 246 -6.32 -12.75 8.04
CA ASP A 246 -6.94 -11.48 7.68
C ASP A 246 -5.96 -10.32 7.90
N LEU A 247 -6.03 -9.31 7.04
CA LEU A 247 -5.27 -8.08 7.16
C LEU A 247 -6.04 -7.08 8.02
N ASP A 248 -5.54 -6.82 9.21
CA ASP A 248 -6.13 -5.86 10.17
C ASP A 248 -6.17 -4.41 9.63
N SER A 249 -5.35 -4.11 8.64
CA SER A 249 -5.29 -2.78 8.01
C SER A 249 -6.42 -2.51 7.02
N VAL A 250 -7.22 -3.52 6.67
CA VAL A 250 -8.31 -3.41 5.70
C VAL A 250 -9.64 -3.24 6.41
N ALA A 251 -10.26 -2.06 6.24
CA ALA A 251 -11.61 -1.79 6.76
C ALA A 251 -12.66 -2.44 5.85
N PRO A 252 -13.46 -3.39 6.34
CA PRO A 252 -14.30 -4.21 5.45
C PRO A 252 -15.45 -3.46 4.81
N MET A 253 -16.01 -2.46 5.46
CA MET A 253 -17.14 -1.71 4.93
C MET A 253 -17.04 -0.21 5.25
N LYS A 254 -17.37 0.62 4.26
CA LYS A 254 -17.49 2.07 4.41
C LYS A 254 -18.77 2.53 3.70
N ALA A 255 -19.47 3.47 4.33
CA ALA A 255 -20.63 4.13 3.74
C ALA A 255 -20.55 5.62 3.98
N ILE A 256 -20.86 6.40 2.94
CA ILE A 256 -20.90 7.87 3.00
C ILE A 256 -22.21 8.31 2.35
N VAL A 257 -22.93 9.19 3.03
CA VAL A 257 -24.12 9.86 2.52
C VAL A 257 -23.92 11.35 2.63
N GLY A 258 -24.15 12.06 1.56
CA GLY A 258 -24.01 13.52 1.51
C GLY A 258 -25.20 14.16 0.82
N VAL A 259 -25.56 15.36 1.26
CA VAL A 259 -26.55 16.23 0.64
C VAL A 259 -25.92 17.61 0.50
N ALA A 260 -26.02 18.22 -0.66
CA ALA A 260 -25.52 19.55 -0.92
C ALA A 260 -26.58 20.40 -1.63
N TRP A 261 -26.54 21.70 -1.39
CA TRP A 261 -27.33 22.70 -2.09
C TRP A 261 -26.40 23.82 -2.55
N ASP A 262 -26.30 24.05 -3.85
CA ASP A 262 -25.49 25.08 -4.50
C ASP A 262 -26.35 26.29 -4.94
#